data_b99bdd15b597472c25d044d51cc62866
#
_entry.id   b99bdd15b597472c25d044d51cc62866
#
_cell.length_a   1.000
_cell.length_b   1.000
_cell.length_c   1.000
_cell.angle_alpha   90.00
_cell.angle_beta   90.00
_cell.angle_gamma   90.00
#
_symmetry.space_group_name_H-M   'P 1'
#
loop_
_entity.id
_entity.type
_entity.pdbx_description
1 polymer ?
#
loop_
_entity_poly.entity_id
_entity_poly.type
_entity_poly.pdbx_seq_one_letter_code
_entity_poly.pdbx_strand_id
1 'polypeptide(L)'
;MTETAKALASPGPMTPDICVVGSGPGALTVATTAALFGVSVVLVETARGSDRSGASSTPSAAFSAAAERVQTIREARRFGISTGEPQVDAAQLRSHAGQIAAALAANGSAERLAALGIVLLKSDAHFLNRHTLAAGEHRIRARRFVVAVGAQPTLPPIPGLAELPCLTGAALAALPRRPERLLVLGGEPNGIELAQAMRRLGSEVVLVLPDGLLPQEDPEATDLVRRALLRDGVELHEGSAVLRAGASRHRLRLVLASSDGGDGITIEGTHLLVATGRAPALTELDLDLAGVSSDAGAIPVDRGLRTANRRIFAIGDCASIAGAPPSAHAAEHHAALVVRNALFRLPINATGQAIPRLTLCQPEVASLGVSEAEAREQGAIGVLRWPYAENERAQAERHSEGLIKLITDKRGRILGVTIVGAQAGELIGLWCLAVQQRLAVKDVAGLVLPSPTLSEISKRAALSVHAPLASKPGIRRLIGFLRRFG
;
A
#
# COMPACT_ATOMS: atom_id res chain seq x y z
N MET A 1 -37.40 32.41 45.50
CA MET A 1 -36.04 31.84 45.67
C MET A 1 -35.59 31.36 44.32
N THR A 2 -34.83 32.18 43.66
CA THR A 2 -34.32 31.96 42.29
C THR A 2 -32.97 31.26 42.38
N GLU A 3 -32.94 30.00 42.00
CA GLU A 3 -31.72 29.23 41.87
C GLU A 3 -31.07 29.58 40.52
N THR A 4 -30.02 30.35 40.63
CA THR A 4 -29.21 30.82 39.50
C THR A 4 -28.50 29.61 38.90
N ALA A 5 -28.90 29.18 37.71
CA ALA A 5 -28.19 28.20 36.91
C ALA A 5 -26.77 28.72 36.66
N LYS A 6 -25.80 28.13 37.34
CA LYS A 6 -24.38 28.36 37.10
C LYS A 6 -24.07 27.83 35.70
N ALA A 7 -24.00 28.74 34.71
CA ALA A 7 -23.49 28.40 33.40
C ALA A 7 -22.10 27.79 33.57
N LEU A 8 -21.96 26.51 33.25
CA LEU A 8 -20.70 25.81 33.21
C LEU A 8 -19.86 26.55 32.17
N ALA A 9 -18.86 27.28 32.60
CA ALA A 9 -17.90 27.93 31.74
C ALA A 9 -17.29 26.87 30.82
N SER A 10 -17.43 27.05 29.51
CA SER A 10 -16.77 26.19 28.51
C SER A 10 -15.30 26.08 28.88
N PRO A 11 -14.71 24.89 28.90
CA PRO A 11 -13.29 24.74 29.21
C PRO A 11 -12.49 25.59 28.25
N GLY A 12 -11.50 26.34 28.74
CA GLY A 12 -10.66 27.21 27.93
C GLY A 12 -9.97 26.40 26.80
N PRO A 13 -9.45 27.07 25.76
CA PRO A 13 -8.85 26.38 24.63
C PRO A 13 -7.65 25.51 25.08
N MET A 14 -7.59 24.28 24.61
CA MET A 14 -6.42 23.41 24.76
C MET A 14 -5.25 23.99 23.95
N THR A 15 -4.05 24.02 24.52
CA THR A 15 -2.85 24.59 23.88
C THR A 15 -1.70 23.60 23.80
N PRO A 16 -1.87 22.45 23.11
CA PRO A 16 -0.80 21.46 22.99
C PRO A 16 0.34 21.95 22.08
N ASP A 17 1.51 21.33 22.20
CA ASP A 17 2.61 21.55 21.26
C ASP A 17 2.25 21.02 19.88
N ILE A 18 1.65 19.83 19.82
CA ILE A 18 1.23 19.18 18.58
C ILE A 18 -0.23 18.72 18.69
N CYS A 19 -1.04 19.05 17.70
CA CYS A 19 -2.33 18.45 17.47
C CYS A 19 -2.28 17.63 16.18
N VAL A 20 -2.60 16.34 16.28
CA VAL A 20 -2.68 15.42 15.15
C VAL A 20 -4.13 15.12 14.83
N VAL A 21 -4.53 15.24 13.57
CA VAL A 21 -5.89 14.90 13.10
C VAL A 21 -5.80 13.66 12.21
N GLY A 22 -6.40 12.58 12.67
CA GLY A 22 -6.40 11.28 11.99
C GLY A 22 -6.20 10.12 12.95
N SER A 23 -6.44 8.90 12.48
CA SER A 23 -6.35 7.65 13.26
C SER A 23 -5.44 6.59 12.66
N GLY A 24 -4.93 6.82 11.44
CA GLY A 24 -4.08 5.88 10.72
C GLY A 24 -2.66 5.75 11.30
N PRO A 25 -1.83 4.84 10.72
CA PRO A 25 -0.47 4.57 11.19
C PRO A 25 0.40 5.83 11.26
N GLY A 26 0.33 6.70 10.25
CA GLY A 26 1.07 7.96 10.25
C GLY A 26 0.67 8.90 11.39
N ALA A 27 -0.63 9.02 11.71
CA ALA A 27 -1.11 9.84 12.83
C ALA A 27 -0.60 9.30 14.17
N LEU A 28 -0.72 7.98 14.40
CA LEU A 28 -0.22 7.32 15.61
C LEU A 28 1.29 7.48 15.75
N THR A 29 2.04 7.33 14.66
CA THR A 29 3.51 7.51 14.67
C THR A 29 3.90 8.93 15.04
N VAL A 30 3.22 9.96 14.50
CA VAL A 30 3.47 11.36 14.91
C VAL A 30 3.19 11.54 16.40
N ALA A 31 2.00 11.09 16.85
CA ALA A 31 1.57 11.31 18.23
C ALA A 31 2.48 10.61 19.24
N THR A 32 2.77 9.34 19.02
CA THR A 32 3.61 8.54 19.94
C THR A 32 5.06 9.01 19.93
N THR A 33 5.62 9.28 18.75
CA THR A 33 7.01 9.76 18.66
C THR A 33 7.17 11.13 19.30
N ALA A 34 6.20 12.05 19.10
CA ALA A 34 6.26 13.37 19.73
C ALA A 34 6.14 13.27 21.25
N ALA A 35 5.24 12.42 21.75
CA ALA A 35 5.07 12.22 23.20
C ALA A 35 6.33 11.67 23.87
N LEU A 36 7.11 10.79 23.19
CA LEU A 36 8.39 10.29 23.70
C LEU A 36 9.41 11.41 23.95
N PHE A 37 9.30 12.56 23.27
CA PHE A 37 10.11 13.74 23.54
C PHE A 37 9.54 14.66 24.63
N GLY A 38 8.51 14.22 25.35
CA GLY A 38 7.96 14.94 26.50
C GLY A 38 7.13 16.19 26.13
N VAL A 39 6.71 16.35 24.86
CA VAL A 39 5.85 17.46 24.43
C VAL A 39 4.37 17.08 24.57
N SER A 40 3.53 18.10 24.79
CA SER A 40 2.09 17.89 24.90
C SER A 40 1.45 17.58 23.55
N VAL A 41 0.70 16.47 23.49
CA VAL A 41 0.07 15.97 22.26
C VAL A 41 -1.42 15.77 22.45
N VAL A 42 -2.20 16.29 21.49
CA VAL A 42 -3.61 15.95 21.32
C VAL A 42 -3.76 15.18 20.01
N LEU A 43 -4.35 14.01 20.07
CA LEU A 43 -4.73 13.20 18.90
C LEU A 43 -6.24 13.25 18.73
N VAL A 44 -6.69 13.76 17.58
CA VAL A 44 -8.12 13.80 17.23
C VAL A 44 -8.42 12.68 16.24
N GLU A 45 -9.15 11.69 16.71
CA GLU A 45 -9.64 10.58 15.91
C GLU A 45 -11.03 10.95 15.36
N THR A 46 -11.11 11.25 14.06
CA THR A 46 -12.39 11.58 13.41
C THR A 46 -13.22 10.33 13.16
N ALA A 47 -14.55 10.45 13.23
CA ALA A 47 -15.46 9.32 13.08
C ALA A 47 -15.26 8.57 11.75
N ARG A 48 -15.01 9.30 10.66
CA ARG A 48 -14.74 8.74 9.33
C ARG A 48 -13.31 8.19 9.18
N GLY A 49 -12.37 8.67 9.98
CA GLY A 49 -11.01 8.11 10.05
C GLY A 49 -10.92 6.91 11.02
N SER A 50 -11.96 6.66 11.82
CA SER A 50 -12.00 5.57 12.81
C SER A 50 -12.18 4.18 12.18
N ASP A 51 -12.49 4.08 10.91
CA ASP A 51 -12.37 2.81 10.20
C ASP A 51 -10.88 2.43 10.08
N ARG A 52 -10.29 2.13 11.26
CA ARG A 52 -8.91 1.61 11.39
C ARG A 52 -8.70 0.38 10.52
N SER A 53 -9.80 -0.31 10.16
CA SER A 53 -9.82 -1.44 9.25
C SER A 53 -9.70 -0.99 7.78
N GLY A 54 -10.19 0.19 7.42
CA GLY A 54 -10.12 0.71 6.04
C GLY A 54 -8.72 1.16 5.62
N ALA A 55 -7.86 1.57 6.56
CA ALA A 55 -6.46 1.95 6.30
C ALA A 55 -5.48 0.78 6.55
N SER A 56 -5.93 -0.30 7.16
CA SER A 56 -5.10 -1.46 7.47
C SER A 56 -5.24 -2.51 6.38
N SER A 57 -4.13 -2.91 5.78
CA SER A 57 -4.03 -4.12 4.95
C SER A 57 -4.17 -5.42 5.78
N THR A 58 -4.38 -5.31 7.09
CA THR A 58 -4.41 -6.46 8.02
C THR A 58 -5.47 -7.50 7.67
N PRO A 59 -6.75 -7.14 7.36
CA PRO A 59 -7.72 -8.14 6.98
C PRO A 59 -7.34 -8.86 5.68
N SER A 60 -6.90 -8.13 4.65
CA SER A 60 -6.45 -8.74 3.39
C SER A 60 -5.23 -9.62 3.61
N ALA A 61 -4.26 -9.20 4.41
CA ALA A 61 -3.09 -10.00 4.73
C ALA A 61 -3.44 -11.31 5.47
N ALA A 62 -4.39 -11.28 6.42
CA ALA A 62 -4.85 -12.48 7.11
C ALA A 62 -5.55 -13.46 6.16
N PHE A 63 -6.39 -12.95 5.24
CA PHE A 63 -7.05 -13.77 4.23
C PHE A 63 -6.06 -14.31 3.21
N SER A 64 -5.10 -13.52 2.75
CA SER A 64 -4.03 -13.95 1.84
C SER A 64 -3.18 -15.04 2.46
N ALA A 65 -2.80 -14.90 3.74
CA ALA A 65 -2.05 -15.93 4.47
C ALA A 65 -2.82 -17.26 4.59
N ALA A 66 -4.13 -17.20 4.87
CA ALA A 66 -4.98 -18.39 4.91
C ALA A 66 -5.14 -19.02 3.52
N ALA A 67 -5.33 -18.21 2.48
CA ALA A 67 -5.44 -18.66 1.09
C ALA A 67 -4.13 -19.33 0.60
N GLU A 68 -2.98 -18.81 1.02
CA GLU A 68 -1.68 -19.42 0.77
C GLU A 68 -1.58 -20.82 1.40
N ARG A 69 -2.03 -20.99 2.65
CA ARG A 69 -2.06 -22.31 3.31
C ARG A 69 -2.96 -23.30 2.58
N VAL A 70 -4.14 -22.85 2.14
CA VAL A 70 -5.03 -23.67 1.32
C VAL A 70 -4.34 -24.10 0.03
N GLN A 71 -3.68 -23.17 -0.66
CA GLN A 71 -2.96 -23.48 -1.90
C GLN A 71 -1.77 -24.43 -1.66
N THR A 72 -1.01 -24.22 -0.60
CA THR A 72 0.10 -25.10 -0.19
C THR A 72 -0.39 -26.54 0.03
N ILE A 73 -1.56 -26.73 0.65
CA ILE A 73 -2.14 -28.06 0.85
C ILE A 73 -2.53 -28.69 -0.50
N ARG A 74 -3.16 -27.93 -1.41
CA ARG A 74 -3.50 -28.43 -2.75
C ARG A 74 -2.28 -28.85 -3.57
N GLU A 75 -1.19 -28.10 -3.40
CA GLU A 75 0.07 -28.35 -4.11
C GLU A 75 0.98 -29.38 -3.45
N ALA A 76 0.65 -29.85 -2.24
CA ALA A 76 1.46 -30.81 -1.48
C ALA A 76 1.79 -32.09 -2.26
N ARG A 77 0.91 -32.53 -3.17
CA ARG A 77 1.16 -33.68 -4.06
C ARG A 77 2.42 -33.54 -4.91
N ARG A 78 2.79 -32.29 -5.27
CA ARG A 78 4.01 -32.02 -6.05
C ARG A 78 5.28 -32.35 -5.27
N PHE A 79 5.16 -32.47 -3.93
CA PHE A 79 6.23 -32.88 -3.01
C PHE A 79 6.13 -34.29 -2.56
N GLY A 80 5.22 -35.10 -3.15
CA GLY A 80 4.98 -36.49 -2.75
C GLY A 80 4.10 -36.63 -1.50
N ILE A 81 3.43 -35.55 -1.05
CA ILE A 81 2.57 -35.57 0.14
C ILE A 81 1.12 -35.67 -0.29
N SER A 82 0.42 -36.73 0.16
CA SER A 82 -1.01 -36.92 -0.12
C SER A 82 -1.86 -36.20 0.92
N THR A 83 -2.73 -35.32 0.46
CA THR A 83 -3.70 -34.59 1.30
C THR A 83 -5.08 -34.67 0.65
N GLY A 84 -6.14 -34.47 1.45
CA GLY A 84 -7.50 -34.21 0.95
C GLY A 84 -7.68 -32.74 0.54
N GLU A 85 -8.81 -32.41 -0.09
CA GLU A 85 -9.17 -31.02 -0.35
C GLU A 85 -9.38 -30.28 0.98
N PRO A 86 -8.71 -29.13 1.18
CA PRO A 86 -8.81 -28.41 2.44
C PRO A 86 -10.19 -27.84 2.67
N GLN A 87 -10.73 -28.04 3.87
CA GLN A 87 -12.00 -27.48 4.30
C GLN A 87 -11.75 -26.14 5.03
N VAL A 88 -12.38 -25.08 4.60
CA VAL A 88 -12.23 -23.74 5.16
C VAL A 88 -13.42 -23.40 6.06
N ASP A 89 -13.18 -23.30 7.36
CA ASP A 89 -14.18 -22.79 8.31
C ASP A 89 -14.16 -21.25 8.31
N ALA A 90 -15.19 -20.65 7.73
CA ALA A 90 -15.31 -19.20 7.62
C ALA A 90 -15.43 -18.51 8.99
N ALA A 91 -15.97 -19.15 10.02
CA ALA A 91 -16.08 -18.58 11.36
C ALA A 91 -14.70 -18.51 12.04
N GLN A 92 -13.93 -19.59 11.96
CA GLN A 92 -12.56 -19.62 12.49
C GLN A 92 -11.65 -18.64 11.75
N LEU A 93 -11.75 -18.54 10.43
CA LEU A 93 -10.98 -17.60 9.63
C LEU A 93 -11.26 -16.15 10.03
N ARG A 94 -12.53 -15.78 10.23
CA ARG A 94 -12.89 -14.44 10.73
C ARG A 94 -12.36 -14.21 12.13
N SER A 95 -12.49 -15.20 13.02
CA SER A 95 -11.95 -15.09 14.39
C SER A 95 -10.46 -14.84 14.37
N HIS A 96 -9.71 -15.56 13.53
CA HIS A 96 -8.28 -15.37 13.34
C HIS A 96 -7.95 -13.95 12.83
N ALA A 97 -8.61 -13.48 11.78
CA ALA A 97 -8.42 -12.12 11.27
C ALA A 97 -8.77 -11.05 12.32
N GLY A 98 -9.85 -11.27 13.10
CA GLY A 98 -10.23 -10.40 14.20
C GLY A 98 -9.21 -10.35 15.34
N GLN A 99 -8.61 -11.48 15.70
CA GLN A 99 -7.55 -11.55 16.71
C GLN A 99 -6.30 -10.77 16.27
N ILE A 100 -5.89 -10.90 15.01
CA ILE A 100 -4.77 -10.14 14.45
C ILE A 100 -5.08 -8.63 14.49
N ALA A 101 -6.28 -8.24 14.03
CA ALA A 101 -6.71 -6.86 14.03
C ALA A 101 -6.74 -6.29 15.48
N ALA A 102 -7.25 -7.03 16.45
CA ALA A 102 -7.27 -6.63 17.85
C ALA A 102 -5.85 -6.49 18.44
N ALA A 103 -4.95 -7.44 18.16
CA ALA A 103 -3.56 -7.39 18.61
C ALA A 103 -2.83 -6.15 18.07
N LEU A 104 -3.03 -5.81 16.80
CA LEU A 104 -2.43 -4.61 16.19
C LEU A 104 -3.09 -3.32 16.70
N ALA A 105 -4.41 -3.32 16.90
CA ALA A 105 -5.14 -2.17 17.45
C ALA A 105 -4.70 -1.81 18.88
N ALA A 106 -4.17 -2.76 19.65
CA ALA A 106 -3.64 -2.52 21.00
C ALA A 106 -2.52 -1.46 21.01
N ASN A 107 -1.75 -1.33 19.91
CA ASN A 107 -0.71 -0.31 19.76
C ASN A 107 -1.25 1.14 19.78
N GLY A 108 -2.49 1.34 19.38
CA GLY A 108 -3.19 2.63 19.40
C GLY A 108 -4.33 2.67 20.41
N SER A 109 -4.35 1.79 21.43
CA SER A 109 -5.41 1.78 22.44
C SER A 109 -5.44 3.07 23.27
N ALA A 110 -6.61 3.46 23.74
CA ALA A 110 -6.77 4.67 24.54
C ALA A 110 -5.91 4.63 25.82
N GLU A 111 -5.81 3.46 26.44
CA GLU A 111 -5.02 3.23 27.66
C GLU A 111 -3.52 3.45 27.38
N ARG A 112 -3.02 2.91 26.28
CA ARG A 112 -1.60 3.09 25.87
C ARG A 112 -1.31 4.54 25.53
N LEU A 113 -2.18 5.21 24.79
CA LEU A 113 -2.03 6.63 24.46
C LEU A 113 -2.06 7.50 25.71
N ALA A 114 -2.98 7.23 26.65
CA ALA A 114 -3.04 7.94 27.93
C ALA A 114 -1.76 7.70 28.77
N ALA A 115 -1.23 6.48 28.80
CA ALA A 115 0.03 6.17 29.50
C ALA A 115 1.23 6.93 28.91
N LEU A 116 1.20 7.28 27.62
CA LEU A 116 2.18 8.14 26.95
C LEU A 116 1.89 9.65 27.15
N GLY A 117 0.87 10.02 27.89
CA GLY A 117 0.47 11.42 28.09
C GLY A 117 -0.23 12.05 26.89
N ILE A 118 -0.71 11.27 25.95
CA ILE A 118 -1.44 11.74 24.77
C ILE A 118 -2.92 11.88 25.12
N VAL A 119 -3.49 13.06 24.86
CA VAL A 119 -4.94 13.28 25.00
C VAL A 119 -5.62 12.82 23.71
N LEU A 120 -6.43 11.77 23.80
CA LEU A 120 -7.22 11.25 22.69
C LEU A 120 -8.62 11.86 22.69
N LEU A 121 -9.01 12.52 21.62
CA LEU A 121 -10.36 13.03 21.37
C LEU A 121 -10.98 12.24 20.22
N LYS A 122 -12.12 11.61 20.44
CA LYS A 122 -12.91 10.90 19.41
C LYS A 122 -14.07 11.80 19.00
N SER A 123 -13.88 12.60 17.98
CA SER A 123 -14.90 13.51 17.47
C SER A 123 -14.55 14.01 16.08
N ASP A 124 -15.53 14.51 15.36
CA ASP A 124 -15.29 15.24 14.13
C ASP A 124 -14.49 16.51 14.42
N ALA A 125 -13.65 16.90 13.47
CA ALA A 125 -12.74 18.01 13.60
C ALA A 125 -12.80 18.91 12.37
N HIS A 126 -12.78 20.25 12.61
CA HIS A 126 -12.70 21.23 11.55
C HIS A 126 -11.98 22.50 12.03
N PHE A 127 -11.34 23.21 11.11
CA PHE A 127 -10.67 24.46 11.45
C PHE A 127 -11.67 25.60 11.56
N LEU A 128 -11.60 26.35 12.66
CA LEU A 128 -12.36 27.57 12.83
C LEU A 128 -11.66 28.79 12.21
N ASN A 129 -10.35 28.75 12.14
CA ASN A 129 -9.49 29.77 11.57
C ASN A 129 -8.06 29.21 11.43
N ARG A 130 -7.10 30.08 10.98
CA ARG A 130 -5.69 29.71 10.76
C ARG A 130 -4.94 29.12 11.95
N HIS A 131 -5.49 29.18 13.16
CA HIS A 131 -4.81 28.86 14.41
C HIS A 131 -5.61 27.97 15.37
N THR A 132 -6.88 27.72 15.07
CA THR A 132 -7.79 27.03 15.98
C THR A 132 -8.54 25.93 15.24
N LEU A 133 -8.49 24.72 15.79
CA LEU A 133 -9.27 23.56 15.40
C LEU A 133 -10.38 23.34 16.42
N ALA A 134 -11.59 23.06 15.97
CA ALA A 134 -12.66 22.52 16.81
C ALA A 134 -12.64 21.00 16.72
N ALA A 135 -12.86 20.32 17.84
CA ALA A 135 -13.01 18.88 17.94
C ALA A 135 -14.11 18.57 18.98
N GLY A 136 -15.33 18.35 18.52
CA GLY A 136 -16.52 18.32 19.39
C GLY A 136 -16.69 19.62 20.15
N GLU A 137 -16.77 19.57 21.48
CA GLU A 137 -16.87 20.74 22.35
C GLU A 137 -15.53 21.43 22.62
N HIS A 138 -14.41 20.82 22.20
CA HIS A 138 -13.07 21.34 22.46
C HIS A 138 -12.59 22.29 21.38
N ARG A 139 -11.92 23.36 21.80
CA ARG A 139 -11.18 24.27 20.93
C ARG A 139 -9.69 24.08 21.17
N ILE A 140 -8.93 23.81 20.09
CA ILE A 140 -7.52 23.45 20.17
C ILE A 140 -6.69 24.52 19.42
N ARG A 141 -5.74 25.14 20.12
CA ARG A 141 -4.80 26.11 19.58
C ARG A 141 -3.38 25.58 19.70
N ALA A 142 -3.06 24.58 18.87
CA ALA A 142 -1.75 23.93 18.90
C ALA A 142 -0.64 24.83 18.32
N ARG A 143 0.60 24.62 18.80
CA ARG A 143 1.79 25.22 18.19
C ARG A 143 1.99 24.69 16.77
N ARG A 144 1.70 23.40 16.52
CA ARG A 144 1.71 22.74 15.23
C ARG A 144 0.51 21.82 15.07
N PHE A 145 0.00 21.75 13.85
CA PHE A 145 -1.01 20.77 13.47
C PHE A 145 -0.42 19.80 12.45
N VAL A 146 -0.84 18.53 12.51
CA VAL A 146 -0.51 17.51 11.52
C VAL A 146 -1.80 16.88 11.04
N VAL A 147 -2.13 17.08 9.77
CA VAL A 147 -3.27 16.45 9.10
C VAL A 147 -2.80 15.11 8.54
N ALA A 148 -3.36 14.03 9.06
CA ALA A 148 -3.01 12.65 8.72
C ALA A 148 -4.27 11.78 8.60
N VAL A 149 -5.31 12.34 7.97
CA VAL A 149 -6.65 11.72 7.86
C VAL A 149 -6.70 10.56 6.86
N GLY A 150 -5.62 10.33 6.11
CA GLY A 150 -5.57 9.26 5.12
C GLY A 150 -6.55 9.48 3.96
N ALA A 151 -6.99 8.38 3.35
CA ALA A 151 -7.97 8.36 2.27
C ALA A 151 -9.00 7.26 2.50
N GLN A 152 -10.20 7.44 1.92
CA GLN A 152 -11.30 6.47 1.98
C GLN A 152 -11.58 5.89 0.59
N PRO A 153 -12.07 4.64 0.49
CA PRO A 153 -12.51 4.09 -0.77
C PRO A 153 -13.55 4.99 -1.46
N THR A 154 -13.41 5.16 -2.75
CA THR A 154 -14.35 5.93 -3.57
C THR A 154 -15.10 5.02 -4.52
N LEU A 155 -16.36 5.38 -4.78
CA LEU A 155 -17.15 4.74 -5.81
C LEU A 155 -16.96 5.53 -7.13
N PRO A 156 -16.62 4.87 -8.23
CA PRO A 156 -16.56 5.51 -9.53
C PRO A 156 -17.98 5.93 -9.97
N PRO A 157 -18.10 6.96 -10.83
CA PRO A 157 -19.40 7.49 -11.25
C PRO A 157 -20.07 6.58 -12.30
N ILE A 158 -20.34 5.34 -11.93
CA ILE A 158 -21.01 4.34 -12.75
C ILE A 158 -22.53 4.40 -12.43
N PRO A 159 -23.40 4.57 -13.43
CA PRO A 159 -24.85 4.59 -13.22
C PRO A 159 -25.34 3.37 -12.45
N GLY A 160 -26.07 3.59 -11.35
CA GLY A 160 -26.66 2.56 -10.49
C GLY A 160 -25.69 1.95 -9.47
N LEU A 161 -24.38 2.27 -9.49
CA LEU A 161 -23.42 1.68 -8.56
C LEU A 161 -23.60 2.15 -7.12
N ALA A 162 -23.89 3.43 -6.92
CA ALA A 162 -24.07 4.02 -5.59
C ALA A 162 -25.29 3.47 -4.83
N GLU A 163 -26.22 2.83 -5.53
CA GLU A 163 -27.44 2.23 -4.97
C GLU A 163 -27.22 0.78 -4.52
N LEU A 164 -26.05 0.20 -4.86
CA LEU A 164 -25.72 -1.18 -4.55
C LEU A 164 -24.98 -1.31 -3.20
N PRO A 165 -25.13 -2.45 -2.51
CA PRO A 165 -24.36 -2.76 -1.31
C PRO A 165 -22.91 -3.09 -1.66
N CYS A 166 -22.13 -2.05 -2.02
CA CYS A 166 -20.72 -2.19 -2.34
C CYS A 166 -19.90 -2.49 -1.07
N LEU A 167 -18.99 -3.46 -1.17
CA LEU A 167 -18.10 -3.84 -0.10
C LEU A 167 -16.77 -3.12 -0.23
N THR A 168 -16.17 -2.79 0.90
CA THR A 168 -14.73 -2.52 1.06
C THR A 168 -14.00 -3.81 1.45
N GLY A 169 -12.67 -3.82 1.41
CA GLY A 169 -11.88 -4.97 1.87
C GLY A 169 -12.18 -5.35 3.33
N ALA A 170 -12.38 -4.36 4.20
CA ALA A 170 -12.76 -4.57 5.58
C ALA A 170 -14.15 -5.19 5.72
N ALA A 171 -15.12 -4.67 4.97
CA ALA A 171 -16.48 -5.21 4.97
C ALA A 171 -16.52 -6.65 4.43
N LEU A 172 -15.74 -6.96 3.39
CA LEU A 172 -15.60 -8.32 2.88
C LEU A 172 -15.07 -9.29 3.94
N ALA A 173 -14.05 -8.88 4.70
CA ALA A 173 -13.48 -9.69 5.77
C ALA A 173 -14.44 -9.91 6.96
N ALA A 174 -15.41 -9.02 7.14
CA ALA A 174 -16.41 -9.10 8.20
C ALA A 174 -17.63 -9.95 7.84
N LEU A 175 -17.78 -10.38 6.58
CA LEU A 175 -18.95 -11.15 6.14
C LEU A 175 -19.13 -12.44 6.93
N PRO A 176 -20.35 -12.78 7.35
CA PRO A 176 -20.61 -14.00 8.12
C PRO A 176 -20.39 -15.28 7.32
N ARG A 177 -20.49 -15.22 6.01
CA ARG A 177 -20.30 -16.33 5.08
C ARG A 177 -19.46 -15.87 3.90
N ARG A 178 -18.70 -16.79 3.35
CA ARG A 178 -17.94 -16.58 2.12
C ARG A 178 -18.90 -16.27 0.95
N PRO A 179 -18.62 -15.26 0.11
CA PRO A 179 -19.35 -15.03 -1.13
C PRO A 179 -19.38 -16.29 -2.02
N GLU A 180 -20.52 -16.64 -2.59
CA GLU A 180 -20.59 -17.68 -3.61
C GLU A 180 -19.87 -17.22 -4.88
N ARG A 181 -20.26 -16.06 -5.41
CA ARG A 181 -19.63 -15.41 -6.56
C ARG A 181 -19.37 -13.94 -6.25
N LEU A 182 -18.08 -13.58 -6.19
CA LEU A 182 -17.60 -12.22 -5.88
C LEU A 182 -17.25 -11.49 -7.17
N LEU A 183 -17.88 -10.35 -7.39
CA LEU A 183 -17.44 -9.39 -8.39
C LEU A 183 -16.44 -8.45 -7.71
N VAL A 184 -15.30 -8.20 -8.35
CA VAL A 184 -14.29 -7.23 -7.90
C VAL A 184 -14.12 -6.20 -9.00
N LEU A 185 -14.38 -4.95 -8.69
CA LEU A 185 -14.23 -3.83 -9.62
C LEU A 185 -13.00 -3.01 -9.24
N GLY A 186 -12.01 -2.95 -10.13
CA GLY A 186 -10.79 -2.18 -9.99
C GLY A 186 -9.54 -3.04 -9.81
N GLY A 187 -8.40 -2.50 -10.26
CA GLY A 187 -7.08 -3.15 -10.33
C GLY A 187 -6.09 -2.71 -9.25
N GLU A 188 -6.58 -2.14 -8.14
CA GLU A 188 -5.69 -1.78 -7.02
C GLU A 188 -5.14 -3.03 -6.31
N PRO A 189 -3.95 -2.94 -5.71
CA PRO A 189 -3.29 -4.06 -5.03
C PRO A 189 -4.22 -4.83 -4.10
N ASN A 190 -4.93 -4.14 -3.21
CA ASN A 190 -5.84 -4.77 -2.24
C ASN A 190 -7.01 -5.53 -2.91
N GLY A 191 -7.53 -5.03 -4.04
CA GLY A 191 -8.57 -5.71 -4.82
C GLY A 191 -8.06 -7.02 -5.40
N ILE A 192 -6.86 -7.02 -5.96
CA ILE A 192 -6.21 -8.19 -6.56
C ILE A 192 -5.86 -9.24 -5.50
N GLU A 193 -5.29 -8.82 -4.37
CA GLU A 193 -4.98 -9.67 -3.23
C GLU A 193 -6.22 -10.40 -2.72
N LEU A 194 -7.31 -9.66 -2.50
CA LEU A 194 -8.57 -10.22 -2.04
C LEU A 194 -9.26 -11.10 -3.09
N ALA A 195 -9.19 -10.72 -4.37
CA ALA A 195 -9.72 -11.56 -5.46
C ALA A 195 -9.05 -12.93 -5.49
N GLN A 196 -7.72 -12.95 -5.46
CA GLN A 196 -6.96 -14.20 -5.43
C GLN A 196 -7.22 -15.00 -4.14
N ALA A 197 -7.21 -14.34 -2.99
CA ALA A 197 -7.47 -14.99 -1.72
C ALA A 197 -8.87 -15.63 -1.68
N MET A 198 -9.93 -14.90 -2.08
CA MET A 198 -11.29 -15.42 -2.11
C MET A 198 -11.44 -16.58 -3.08
N ARG A 199 -10.78 -16.52 -4.25
CA ARG A 199 -10.77 -17.62 -5.21
C ARG A 199 -10.18 -18.90 -4.61
N ARG A 200 -9.03 -18.80 -3.97
CA ARG A 200 -8.36 -19.92 -3.30
C ARG A 200 -9.14 -20.46 -2.11
N LEU A 201 -9.84 -19.58 -1.39
CA LEU A 201 -10.76 -19.96 -0.30
C LEU A 201 -12.09 -20.55 -0.81
N GLY A 202 -12.28 -20.62 -2.14
CA GLY A 202 -13.35 -21.39 -2.79
C GLY A 202 -14.53 -20.55 -3.30
N SER A 203 -14.43 -19.20 -3.36
CA SER A 203 -15.41 -18.37 -4.09
C SER A 203 -15.21 -18.49 -5.60
N GLU A 204 -16.26 -18.33 -6.38
CA GLU A 204 -16.10 -17.89 -7.76
C GLU A 204 -15.75 -16.39 -7.76
N VAL A 205 -14.78 -15.97 -8.57
CA VAL A 205 -14.33 -14.57 -8.60
C VAL A 205 -14.25 -14.07 -10.04
N VAL A 206 -14.89 -12.92 -10.27
CA VAL A 206 -14.78 -12.16 -11.50
C VAL A 206 -14.11 -10.82 -11.19
N LEU A 207 -13.01 -10.54 -11.86
CA LEU A 207 -12.23 -9.33 -11.69
C LEU A 207 -12.37 -8.42 -12.91
N VAL A 208 -12.98 -7.26 -12.72
CA VAL A 208 -13.22 -6.25 -13.76
C VAL A 208 -12.22 -5.12 -13.60
N LEU A 209 -11.40 -4.92 -14.62
CA LEU A 209 -10.22 -4.06 -14.60
C LEU A 209 -10.29 -3.03 -15.74
N PRO A 210 -11.05 -1.94 -15.60
CA PRO A 210 -11.17 -0.92 -16.65
C PRO A 210 -9.82 -0.34 -17.08
N ASP A 211 -8.94 -0.11 -16.12
CA ASP A 211 -7.60 0.47 -16.31
C ASP A 211 -6.49 -0.58 -16.45
N GLY A 212 -6.86 -1.88 -16.52
CA GLY A 212 -5.92 -3.00 -16.56
C GLY A 212 -5.47 -3.50 -15.19
N LEU A 213 -4.68 -4.57 -15.21
CA LEU A 213 -4.12 -5.21 -14.02
C LEU A 213 -2.85 -4.49 -13.57
N LEU A 214 -2.80 -3.99 -12.32
CA LEU A 214 -1.64 -3.30 -11.75
C LEU A 214 -1.01 -2.26 -12.71
N PRO A 215 -1.74 -1.24 -13.15
CA PRO A 215 -1.33 -0.37 -14.26
C PRO A 215 -0.06 0.46 -13.97
N GLN A 216 0.35 0.55 -12.71
CA GLN A 216 1.57 1.27 -12.27
C GLN A 216 2.80 0.35 -12.17
N GLU A 217 2.64 -0.96 -12.37
CA GLU A 217 3.71 -1.93 -12.24
C GLU A 217 4.34 -2.30 -13.60
N ASP A 218 5.48 -2.94 -13.53
CA ASP A 218 6.19 -3.40 -14.72
C ASP A 218 5.35 -4.43 -15.51
N PRO A 219 5.20 -4.29 -16.84
CA PRO A 219 4.40 -5.22 -17.65
C PRO A 219 4.83 -6.69 -17.52
N GLU A 220 6.13 -6.98 -17.37
CA GLU A 220 6.61 -8.35 -17.17
C GLU A 220 6.13 -8.93 -15.83
N ALA A 221 6.08 -8.10 -14.77
CA ALA A 221 5.54 -8.50 -13.49
C ALA A 221 4.02 -8.71 -13.55
N THR A 222 3.32 -7.78 -14.20
CA THR A 222 1.86 -7.85 -14.39
C THR A 222 1.44 -9.11 -15.15
N ASP A 223 2.20 -9.50 -16.19
CA ASP A 223 1.93 -10.72 -16.95
C ASP A 223 2.09 -12.01 -16.12
N LEU A 224 3.04 -12.02 -15.19
CA LEU A 224 3.19 -13.15 -14.27
C LEU A 224 2.01 -13.27 -13.31
N VAL A 225 1.54 -12.15 -12.75
CA VAL A 225 0.35 -12.09 -11.89
C VAL A 225 -0.90 -12.51 -12.66
N ARG A 226 -1.10 -12.00 -13.88
CA ARG A 226 -2.23 -12.36 -14.76
C ARG A 226 -2.31 -13.86 -14.97
N ARG A 227 -1.19 -14.48 -15.35
CA ARG A 227 -1.13 -15.95 -15.54
C ARG A 227 -1.45 -16.72 -14.26
N ALA A 228 -1.01 -16.23 -13.10
CA ALA A 228 -1.30 -16.85 -11.82
C ALA A 228 -2.80 -16.75 -11.47
N LEU A 229 -3.42 -15.59 -11.65
CA LEU A 229 -4.86 -15.38 -11.41
C LEU A 229 -5.72 -16.28 -12.31
N LEU A 230 -5.41 -16.36 -13.59
CA LEU A 230 -6.09 -17.25 -14.54
C LEU A 230 -5.92 -18.73 -14.16
N ARG A 231 -4.73 -19.14 -13.75
CA ARG A 231 -4.44 -20.51 -13.27
C ARG A 231 -5.21 -20.84 -11.98
N ASP A 232 -5.36 -19.86 -11.09
CA ASP A 232 -6.21 -20.01 -9.89
C ASP A 232 -7.71 -20.05 -10.24
N GLY A 233 -8.08 -19.72 -11.49
CA GLY A 233 -9.45 -19.75 -11.99
C GLY A 233 -10.24 -18.46 -11.72
N VAL A 234 -9.56 -17.32 -11.61
CA VAL A 234 -10.19 -16.00 -11.62
C VAL A 234 -10.60 -15.64 -13.05
N GLU A 235 -11.85 -15.23 -13.24
CA GLU A 235 -12.33 -14.68 -14.51
C GLU A 235 -11.90 -13.23 -14.64
N LEU A 236 -11.19 -12.85 -15.71
CA LEU A 236 -10.62 -11.50 -15.90
C LEU A 236 -11.31 -10.78 -17.07
N HIS A 237 -11.76 -9.54 -16.83
CA HIS A 237 -12.24 -8.59 -17.83
C HIS A 237 -11.36 -7.34 -17.79
N GLU A 238 -10.33 -7.29 -18.62
CA GLU A 238 -9.40 -6.17 -18.71
C GLU A 238 -9.78 -5.18 -19.81
N GLY A 239 -9.59 -3.88 -19.57
CA GLY A 239 -9.85 -2.81 -20.54
C GLY A 239 -11.33 -2.59 -20.85
N SER A 240 -12.23 -3.23 -20.11
CA SER A 240 -13.68 -3.13 -20.35
C SER A 240 -14.30 -2.09 -19.43
N ALA A 241 -14.84 -1.01 -20.01
CA ALA A 241 -15.57 0.00 -19.26
C ALA A 241 -16.88 -0.59 -18.69
N VAL A 242 -17.21 -0.22 -17.46
CA VAL A 242 -18.51 -0.59 -16.86
C VAL A 242 -19.53 0.49 -17.22
N LEU A 243 -20.52 0.11 -18.02
CA LEU A 243 -21.57 1.03 -18.51
C LEU A 243 -22.63 1.33 -17.47
N ARG A 244 -22.99 0.33 -16.68
CA ARG A 244 -23.98 0.45 -15.60
C ARG A 244 -23.85 -0.70 -14.59
N ALA A 245 -24.32 -0.45 -13.40
CA ALA A 245 -24.48 -1.43 -12.33
C ALA A 245 -25.95 -1.52 -11.93
N GLY A 246 -26.36 -2.64 -11.33
CA GLY A 246 -27.72 -2.82 -10.87
C GLY A 246 -27.90 -4.09 -10.06
N ALA A 247 -29.10 -4.31 -9.53
CA ALA A 247 -29.46 -5.53 -8.82
C ALA A 247 -30.69 -6.16 -9.45
N SER A 248 -30.78 -7.47 -9.46
CA SER A 248 -31.96 -8.24 -9.86
C SER A 248 -32.18 -9.37 -8.89
N ARG A 249 -33.29 -9.32 -8.14
CA ARG A 249 -33.61 -10.27 -7.07
C ARG A 249 -32.50 -10.33 -6.02
N HIS A 250 -31.67 -11.39 -6.05
CA HIS A 250 -30.58 -11.61 -5.09
C HIS A 250 -29.19 -11.55 -5.74
N ARG A 251 -29.08 -11.03 -6.96
CA ARG A 251 -27.81 -10.91 -7.71
C ARG A 251 -27.50 -9.47 -8.07
N LEU A 252 -26.25 -9.12 -7.93
CA LEU A 252 -25.69 -7.86 -8.42
C LEU A 252 -25.24 -8.06 -9.86
N ARG A 253 -25.37 -7.03 -10.68
CA ARG A 253 -25.05 -7.05 -12.12
C ARG A 253 -24.13 -5.90 -12.46
N LEU A 254 -23.14 -6.19 -13.29
CA LEU A 254 -22.35 -5.19 -14.00
C LEU A 254 -22.52 -5.43 -15.50
N VAL A 255 -22.80 -4.37 -16.23
CA VAL A 255 -22.85 -4.40 -17.70
C VAL A 255 -21.57 -3.76 -18.21
N LEU A 256 -20.76 -4.55 -18.88
CA LEU A 256 -19.47 -4.13 -19.46
C LEU A 256 -19.68 -3.74 -20.93
N ALA A 257 -18.89 -2.78 -21.40
CA ALA A 257 -18.84 -2.46 -22.82
C ALA A 257 -18.32 -3.69 -23.60
N SER A 258 -18.98 -3.99 -24.72
CA SER A 258 -18.48 -4.99 -25.65
C SER A 258 -17.38 -4.39 -26.51
N SER A 259 -16.29 -5.14 -26.73
CA SER A 259 -15.24 -4.76 -27.68
C SER A 259 -15.72 -4.61 -29.11
N ASP A 260 -16.84 -5.25 -29.46
CA ASP A 260 -17.37 -5.33 -30.82
C ASP A 260 -18.48 -4.28 -31.08
N GLY A 261 -18.74 -3.37 -30.13
CA GLY A 261 -19.76 -2.32 -30.25
C GLY A 261 -21.18 -2.84 -30.14
N GLY A 262 -21.40 -4.10 -29.71
CA GLY A 262 -22.71 -4.72 -29.48
C GLY A 262 -23.30 -4.41 -28.11
N ASP A 263 -24.43 -5.05 -27.81
CA ASP A 263 -25.06 -5.03 -26.48
C ASP A 263 -24.06 -5.57 -25.47
N GLY A 264 -23.75 -4.76 -24.45
CA GLY A 264 -22.69 -5.06 -23.48
C GLY A 264 -22.80 -6.42 -22.78
N ILE A 265 -21.72 -6.95 -22.32
CA ILE A 265 -21.64 -8.22 -21.59
C ILE A 265 -22.16 -8.01 -20.16
N THR A 266 -23.18 -8.77 -19.78
CA THR A 266 -23.67 -8.74 -18.39
C THR A 266 -23.01 -9.83 -17.55
N ILE A 267 -22.36 -9.42 -16.47
CA ILE A 267 -21.84 -10.32 -15.45
C ILE A 267 -22.63 -10.20 -14.15
N GLU A 268 -22.85 -11.32 -13.48
CA GLU A 268 -23.64 -11.39 -12.25
C GLU A 268 -22.82 -11.97 -11.11
N GLY A 269 -23.10 -11.51 -9.90
CA GLY A 269 -22.47 -12.03 -8.67
C GLY A 269 -23.37 -11.86 -7.46
N THR A 270 -22.98 -12.46 -6.34
CA THR A 270 -23.69 -12.35 -5.07
C THR A 270 -23.24 -11.14 -4.25
N HIS A 271 -21.97 -10.73 -4.45
CA HIS A 271 -21.34 -9.62 -3.72
C HIS A 271 -20.47 -8.80 -4.69
N LEU A 272 -20.29 -7.52 -4.38
CA LEU A 272 -19.46 -6.61 -5.17
C LEU A 272 -18.46 -5.91 -4.25
N LEU A 273 -17.17 -6.14 -4.48
CA LEU A 273 -16.07 -5.41 -3.89
C LEU A 273 -15.63 -4.29 -4.85
N VAL A 274 -15.55 -3.06 -4.36
CA VAL A 274 -15.05 -1.93 -5.14
C VAL A 274 -13.63 -1.57 -4.66
N ALA A 275 -12.67 -1.64 -5.58
CA ALA A 275 -11.25 -1.38 -5.38
C ALA A 275 -10.71 -0.49 -6.52
N THR A 276 -11.43 0.61 -6.81
CA THR A 276 -11.16 1.52 -7.94
C THR A 276 -10.43 2.79 -7.54
N GLY A 277 -10.05 2.93 -6.27
CA GLY A 277 -9.32 4.08 -5.80
C GLY A 277 -9.77 4.55 -4.43
N ARG A 278 -9.01 5.50 -3.92
CA ARG A 278 -9.21 6.14 -2.62
C ARG A 278 -9.07 7.64 -2.78
N ALA A 279 -9.87 8.40 -2.05
CA ALA A 279 -9.75 9.86 -2.00
C ALA A 279 -9.63 10.34 -0.55
N PRO A 280 -8.83 11.38 -0.29
CA PRO A 280 -8.70 11.98 1.03
C PRO A 280 -10.02 12.53 1.54
N ALA A 281 -10.34 12.30 2.81
CA ALA A 281 -11.54 12.81 3.47
C ALA A 281 -11.29 14.22 4.03
N LEU A 282 -11.23 15.22 3.15
CA LEU A 282 -10.87 16.60 3.48
C LEU A 282 -12.06 17.55 3.67
N THR A 283 -13.21 17.22 3.11
CA THR A 283 -14.36 18.13 2.97
C THR A 283 -14.84 18.71 4.31
N GLU A 284 -14.74 17.94 5.39
CA GLU A 284 -15.25 18.34 6.70
C GLU A 284 -14.23 19.09 7.56
N LEU A 285 -13.00 19.26 7.05
CA LEU A 285 -11.93 19.91 7.82
C LEU A 285 -11.93 21.44 7.73
N ASP A 286 -12.74 22.03 6.84
CA ASP A 286 -12.78 23.49 6.61
C ASP A 286 -11.38 24.10 6.40
N LEU A 287 -10.57 23.42 5.57
CA LEU A 287 -9.16 23.77 5.35
C LEU A 287 -8.97 25.21 4.84
N ASP A 288 -9.92 25.74 4.10
CA ASP A 288 -9.88 27.12 3.60
C ASP A 288 -9.85 28.14 4.75
N LEU A 289 -10.57 27.90 5.85
CA LEU A 289 -10.52 28.72 7.05
C LEU A 289 -9.15 28.67 7.72
N ALA A 290 -8.44 27.56 7.56
CA ALA A 290 -7.07 27.42 8.01
C ALA A 290 -6.04 28.09 7.08
N GLY A 291 -6.45 28.58 5.91
CA GLY A 291 -5.59 29.09 4.87
C GLY A 291 -4.78 27.99 4.18
N VAL A 292 -5.37 26.82 4.02
CA VAL A 292 -4.83 25.64 3.34
C VAL A 292 -5.76 25.30 2.18
N SER A 293 -5.23 25.31 0.98
CA SER A 293 -5.96 24.85 -0.20
C SER A 293 -5.85 23.32 -0.34
N SER A 294 -6.85 22.70 -0.95
CA SER A 294 -6.77 21.35 -1.48
C SER A 294 -6.77 21.40 -3.00
N ASP A 295 -5.84 20.72 -3.64
CA ASP A 295 -5.72 20.66 -5.09
C ASP A 295 -5.92 19.19 -5.53
N ALA A 296 -6.73 18.97 -6.56
CA ALA A 296 -7.08 17.63 -7.06
C ALA A 296 -7.45 16.63 -5.94
N GLY A 297 -8.07 17.09 -4.84
CA GLY A 297 -8.49 16.26 -3.73
C GLY A 297 -7.41 15.95 -2.70
N ALA A 298 -6.21 16.52 -2.80
CA ALA A 298 -5.14 16.34 -1.81
C ALA A 298 -4.61 17.71 -1.33
N ILE A 299 -3.89 17.71 -0.21
CA ILE A 299 -3.28 18.90 0.37
C ILE A 299 -1.88 19.10 -0.23
N PRO A 300 -1.62 20.17 -0.99
CA PRO A 300 -0.28 20.48 -1.47
C PRO A 300 0.67 20.78 -0.31
N VAL A 301 1.86 20.16 -0.36
CA VAL A 301 2.91 20.37 0.64
C VAL A 301 4.26 20.67 0.00
N ASP A 302 5.08 21.43 0.72
CA ASP A 302 6.47 21.63 0.35
C ASP A 302 7.32 20.38 0.65
N ARG A 303 8.60 20.40 0.27
CA ARG A 303 9.54 19.31 0.59
C ARG A 303 9.69 19.04 2.09
N GLY A 304 9.27 19.98 2.93
CA GLY A 304 9.24 19.88 4.39
C GLY A 304 7.91 19.38 4.94
N LEU A 305 7.00 18.91 4.09
CA LEU A 305 5.65 18.45 4.42
C LEU A 305 4.76 19.56 5.02
N ARG A 306 5.09 20.83 4.77
CA ARG A 306 4.30 21.97 5.21
C ARG A 306 3.32 22.40 4.15
N THR A 307 2.12 22.73 4.59
CA THR A 307 1.09 23.37 3.75
C THR A 307 1.38 24.86 3.55
N ALA A 308 0.52 25.57 2.82
CA ALA A 308 0.54 27.01 2.72
C ALA A 308 0.49 27.72 4.10
N ASN A 309 -0.18 27.12 5.07
CA ASN A 309 -0.09 27.52 6.47
C ASN A 309 1.08 26.81 7.15
N ARG A 310 2.17 27.53 7.38
CA ARG A 310 3.41 26.96 7.98
C ARG A 310 3.26 26.34 9.36
N ARG A 311 2.10 26.45 10.02
CA ARG A 311 1.78 25.75 11.26
C ARG A 311 1.18 24.37 11.04
N ILE A 312 0.71 24.09 9.81
CA ILE A 312 0.00 22.88 9.44
C ILE A 312 0.87 22.05 8.51
N PHE A 313 1.09 20.81 8.88
CA PHE A 313 1.72 19.76 8.08
C PHE A 313 0.62 18.81 7.55
N ALA A 314 0.86 18.18 6.41
CA ALA A 314 0.04 17.08 5.94
C ALA A 314 0.92 15.90 5.54
N ILE A 315 0.47 14.67 5.83
CA ILE A 315 1.21 13.43 5.59
C ILE A 315 0.30 12.29 5.13
N GLY A 316 0.90 11.31 4.49
CA GLY A 316 0.19 10.12 3.98
C GLY A 316 -0.74 10.46 2.82
N ASP A 317 -1.79 9.66 2.64
CA ASP A 317 -2.66 9.70 1.46
C ASP A 317 -3.40 11.04 1.27
N CYS A 318 -3.55 11.85 2.32
CA CYS A 318 -4.18 13.16 2.21
C CYS A 318 -3.24 14.27 1.73
N ALA A 319 -1.94 14.01 1.62
CA ALA A 319 -0.94 14.98 1.18
C ALA A 319 -0.47 14.70 -0.25
N SER A 320 -0.39 15.75 -1.08
CA SER A 320 0.20 15.67 -2.41
C SER A 320 1.72 15.82 -2.32
N ILE A 321 2.44 14.71 -2.40
CA ILE A 321 3.89 14.64 -2.29
C ILE A 321 4.45 14.09 -3.60
N ALA A 322 5.24 14.88 -4.30
CA ALA A 322 5.82 14.48 -5.58
C ALA A 322 6.68 13.20 -5.45
N GLY A 323 6.33 12.17 -6.23
CA GLY A 323 7.05 10.89 -6.28
C GLY A 323 6.80 9.94 -5.11
N ALA A 324 5.82 10.24 -4.24
CA ALA A 324 5.43 9.33 -3.16
C ALA A 324 4.03 8.76 -3.42
N PRO A 325 3.89 7.46 -3.71
CA PRO A 325 2.59 6.84 -3.83
C PRO A 325 1.90 6.76 -2.47
N PRO A 326 0.56 6.86 -2.41
CA PRO A 326 -0.20 6.68 -1.18
C PRO A 326 0.07 5.28 -0.58
N SER A 327 0.52 5.24 0.67
CA SER A 327 0.72 3.98 1.41
C SER A 327 0.92 4.21 2.91
N ALA A 328 0.61 3.20 3.72
CA ALA A 328 0.77 3.27 5.17
C ALA A 328 2.24 3.51 5.56
N HIS A 329 3.18 2.79 4.95
CA HIS A 329 4.62 2.94 5.25
C HIS A 329 5.19 4.29 4.79
N ALA A 330 4.67 4.88 3.69
CA ALA A 330 4.99 6.25 3.33
C ALA A 330 4.49 7.24 4.39
N ALA A 331 3.28 7.06 4.89
CA ALA A 331 2.73 7.91 5.94
C ALA A 331 3.55 7.83 7.24
N GLU A 332 4.00 6.64 7.65
CA GLU A 332 4.87 6.43 8.82
C GLU A 332 6.25 7.08 8.62
N HIS A 333 6.84 6.91 7.44
CA HIS A 333 8.10 7.57 7.09
C HIS A 333 7.97 9.10 7.15
N HIS A 334 6.92 9.67 6.54
CA HIS A 334 6.63 11.10 6.60
C HIS A 334 6.37 11.59 8.03
N ALA A 335 5.74 10.77 8.88
CA ALA A 335 5.52 11.08 10.28
C ALA A 335 6.83 11.32 11.03
N ALA A 336 7.84 10.46 10.86
CA ALA A 336 9.16 10.64 11.46
C ALA A 336 9.84 11.93 10.98
N LEU A 337 9.71 12.27 9.68
CA LEU A 337 10.23 13.51 9.13
C LEU A 337 9.54 14.74 9.72
N VAL A 338 8.19 14.70 9.81
CA VAL A 338 7.41 15.83 10.40
C VAL A 338 7.83 16.08 11.84
N VAL A 339 7.95 15.04 12.68
CA VAL A 339 8.37 15.20 14.07
C VAL A 339 9.73 15.88 14.17
N ARG A 340 10.70 15.47 13.34
CA ARG A 340 12.02 16.12 13.28
C ARG A 340 11.93 17.61 12.93
N ASN A 341 11.11 17.96 11.96
CA ASN A 341 10.94 19.34 11.54
C ASN A 341 10.11 20.15 12.55
N ALA A 342 9.00 19.61 13.06
CA ALA A 342 8.07 20.30 13.95
C ALA A 342 8.69 20.61 15.34
N LEU A 343 9.45 19.66 15.90
CA LEU A 343 10.06 19.81 17.21
C LEU A 343 11.45 20.46 17.16
N PHE A 344 12.33 19.96 16.30
CA PHE A 344 13.74 20.34 16.29
C PHE A 344 14.07 21.37 15.20
N ARG A 345 13.12 21.75 14.35
CA ARG A 345 13.32 22.67 13.20
C ARG A 345 14.42 22.18 12.23
N LEU A 346 14.74 20.89 12.26
CA LEU A 346 15.71 20.30 11.35
C LEU A 346 15.19 20.34 9.91
N PRO A 347 16.03 20.67 8.93
CA PRO A 347 15.63 20.59 7.53
C PRO A 347 15.37 19.11 7.17
N ILE A 348 14.27 18.88 6.47
CA ILE A 348 13.88 17.57 5.95
C ILE A 348 13.60 17.70 4.46
N ASN A 349 13.67 16.59 3.76
CA ASN A 349 13.25 16.50 2.37
C ASN A 349 12.47 15.20 2.17
N ALA A 350 11.17 15.32 1.97
CA ALA A 350 10.27 14.20 1.68
C ALA A 350 10.14 13.89 0.18
N THR A 351 10.61 14.80 -0.70
CA THR A 351 10.50 14.59 -2.14
C THR A 351 11.68 13.80 -2.68
N GLY A 352 11.45 13.01 -3.73
CA GLY A 352 12.51 12.24 -4.40
C GLY A 352 13.04 11.06 -3.58
N GLN A 353 12.32 10.66 -2.54
CA GLN A 353 12.62 9.41 -1.83
C GLN A 353 11.91 8.26 -2.55
N ALA A 354 12.64 7.20 -2.81
CA ALA A 354 12.07 5.98 -3.39
C ALA A 354 11.25 5.26 -2.32
N ILE A 355 9.93 5.34 -2.43
CA ILE A 355 8.99 4.62 -1.58
C ILE A 355 8.66 3.29 -2.28
N PRO A 356 8.88 2.12 -1.64
CA PRO A 356 8.54 0.86 -2.26
C PRO A 356 7.03 0.69 -2.42
N ARG A 357 6.61 -0.03 -3.45
CA ARG A 357 5.24 -0.52 -3.63
C ARG A 357 5.24 -2.02 -3.43
N LEU A 358 4.16 -2.56 -2.88
CA LEU A 358 4.01 -3.99 -2.62
C LEU A 358 2.57 -4.42 -2.88
N THR A 359 2.43 -5.51 -3.61
CA THR A 359 1.17 -6.25 -3.79
C THR A 359 1.38 -7.67 -3.29
N LEU A 360 0.61 -8.07 -2.27
CA LEU A 360 0.69 -9.37 -1.60
C LEU A 360 -0.16 -10.44 -2.30
N CYS A 361 -0.15 -10.45 -3.63
CA CYS A 361 -0.68 -11.58 -4.42
C CYS A 361 0.39 -12.68 -4.54
N GLN A 362 0.10 -13.77 -5.24
CA GLN A 362 1.07 -14.81 -5.57
C GLN A 362 1.11 -15.03 -7.07
N PRO A 363 2.28 -14.74 -7.70
CA PRO A 363 3.53 -14.25 -7.10
C PRO A 363 3.40 -12.82 -6.55
N GLU A 364 4.12 -12.51 -5.45
CA GLU A 364 4.19 -11.14 -4.91
C GLU A 364 4.84 -10.20 -5.93
N VAL A 365 4.42 -8.93 -5.93
CA VAL A 365 5.06 -7.87 -6.71
C VAL A 365 5.57 -6.79 -5.77
N ALA A 366 6.87 -6.55 -5.81
CA ALA A 366 7.51 -5.45 -5.09
C ALA A 366 8.30 -4.59 -6.05
N SER A 367 8.11 -3.27 -5.99
CA SER A 367 8.78 -2.33 -6.87
C SER A 367 9.28 -1.10 -6.12
N LEU A 368 10.37 -0.52 -6.61
CA LEU A 368 11.02 0.64 -6.01
C LEU A 368 11.62 1.51 -7.10
N GLY A 369 11.49 2.83 -6.97
CA GLY A 369 12.09 3.79 -7.90
C GLY A 369 11.33 3.88 -9.23
N VAL A 370 12.06 4.16 -10.31
CA VAL A 370 11.47 4.41 -11.64
C VAL A 370 11.26 3.12 -12.43
N SER A 371 10.23 3.11 -13.26
CA SER A 371 9.97 2.04 -14.24
C SER A 371 10.99 2.06 -15.37
N GLU A 372 11.04 0.98 -16.17
CA GLU A 372 11.87 0.92 -17.37
C GLU A 372 11.46 1.99 -18.40
N ALA A 373 10.16 2.25 -18.54
CA ALA A 373 9.64 3.25 -19.48
C ALA A 373 10.09 4.67 -19.07
N GLU A 374 9.85 5.06 -17.81
CA GLU A 374 10.27 6.37 -17.29
C GLU A 374 11.80 6.57 -17.39
N ALA A 375 12.57 5.53 -17.09
CA ALA A 375 14.02 5.61 -17.17
C ALA A 375 14.53 5.75 -18.61
N ARG A 376 13.87 5.13 -19.60
CA ARG A 376 14.19 5.28 -21.04
C ARG A 376 13.94 6.69 -21.52
N GLU A 377 12.88 7.34 -21.07
CA GLU A 377 12.59 8.75 -21.38
C GLU A 377 13.67 9.69 -20.82
N GLN A 378 14.27 9.35 -19.69
CA GLN A 378 15.33 10.12 -19.04
C GLN A 378 16.73 9.90 -19.66
N GLY A 379 16.89 8.93 -20.57
CA GLY A 379 18.13 8.67 -21.30
C GLY A 379 18.56 7.20 -21.35
N ALA A 380 19.78 6.94 -21.78
CA ALA A 380 20.29 5.59 -21.89
C ALA A 380 20.48 4.93 -20.52
N ILE A 381 19.91 3.76 -20.35
CA ILE A 381 19.87 2.97 -19.14
C ILE A 381 20.42 1.56 -19.36
N GLY A 382 20.83 0.91 -18.26
CA GLY A 382 21.04 -0.54 -18.20
C GLY A 382 19.81 -1.22 -17.63
N VAL A 383 19.39 -2.31 -18.23
CA VAL A 383 18.32 -3.17 -17.71
C VAL A 383 18.90 -4.55 -17.50
N LEU A 384 18.87 -5.02 -16.27
CA LEU A 384 19.36 -6.33 -15.87
C LEU A 384 18.18 -7.17 -15.39
N ARG A 385 18.15 -8.45 -15.78
CA ARG A 385 17.08 -9.39 -15.42
C ARG A 385 17.70 -10.68 -14.92
N TRP A 386 17.05 -11.28 -13.92
CA TRP A 386 17.41 -12.61 -13.45
C TRP A 386 16.15 -13.39 -13.06
N PRO A 387 15.92 -14.61 -13.62
CA PRO A 387 14.73 -15.38 -13.33
C PRO A 387 14.85 -16.15 -12.00
N TYR A 388 13.74 -16.35 -11.30
CA TYR A 388 13.66 -17.22 -10.13
C TYR A 388 13.98 -18.68 -10.48
N ALA A 389 13.70 -19.10 -11.71
CA ALA A 389 13.96 -20.45 -12.19
C ALA A 389 15.45 -20.87 -12.10
N GLU A 390 16.37 -19.93 -12.01
CA GLU A 390 17.81 -20.21 -11.84
C GLU A 390 18.28 -20.19 -10.38
N ASN A 391 17.35 -20.14 -9.42
CA ASN A 391 17.66 -20.15 -7.99
C ASN A 391 17.33 -21.52 -7.39
N GLU A 392 18.30 -22.14 -6.70
CA GLU A 392 18.18 -23.46 -6.11
C GLU A 392 17.05 -23.54 -5.07
N ARG A 393 16.92 -22.53 -4.21
CA ARG A 393 15.87 -22.49 -3.18
C ARG A 393 14.49 -22.36 -3.82
N ALA A 394 14.33 -21.52 -4.84
CA ALA A 394 13.08 -21.36 -5.58
C ALA A 394 12.68 -22.67 -6.29
N GLN A 395 13.65 -23.41 -6.84
CA GLN A 395 13.40 -24.72 -7.45
C GLN A 395 12.98 -25.74 -6.40
N ALA A 396 13.68 -25.83 -5.27
CA ALA A 396 13.36 -26.76 -4.19
C ALA A 396 11.97 -26.52 -3.63
N GLU A 397 11.55 -25.27 -3.49
CA GLU A 397 10.22 -24.88 -3.01
C GLU A 397 9.16 -24.82 -4.11
N ARG A 398 9.52 -25.10 -5.37
CA ARG A 398 8.64 -24.99 -6.54
C ARG A 398 8.02 -23.60 -6.73
N HIS A 399 8.71 -22.57 -6.26
CA HIS A 399 8.40 -21.16 -6.43
C HIS A 399 9.28 -20.53 -7.51
N SER A 400 9.49 -21.24 -8.63
CA SER A 400 10.41 -20.85 -9.69
C SER A 400 9.84 -19.81 -10.67
N GLU A 401 8.54 -19.49 -10.55
CA GLU A 401 7.95 -18.41 -11.34
C GLU A 401 8.30 -17.06 -10.74
N GLY A 402 8.89 -16.21 -11.55
CA GLY A 402 9.27 -14.87 -11.12
C GLY A 402 10.56 -14.37 -11.77
N LEU A 403 10.84 -13.12 -11.54
CA LEU A 403 12.07 -12.46 -11.95
C LEU A 403 12.38 -11.26 -11.05
N ILE A 404 13.64 -10.85 -11.07
CA ILE A 404 14.07 -9.54 -10.64
C ILE A 404 14.54 -8.74 -11.86
N LYS A 405 14.08 -7.49 -11.96
CA LYS A 405 14.49 -6.52 -12.98
C LYS A 405 15.12 -5.31 -12.28
N LEU A 406 16.33 -4.95 -12.69
CA LEU A 406 17.05 -3.79 -12.18
C LEU A 406 17.19 -2.75 -13.29
N ILE A 407 16.93 -1.52 -12.96
CA ILE A 407 17.10 -0.36 -13.83
C ILE A 407 18.29 0.46 -13.30
N THR A 408 19.25 0.76 -14.17
CA THR A 408 20.46 1.50 -13.77
C THR A 408 20.76 2.66 -14.71
N ASP A 409 21.47 3.66 -14.22
CA ASP A 409 22.08 4.67 -15.08
C ASP A 409 23.35 4.13 -15.79
N LYS A 410 23.95 4.94 -16.63
CA LYS A 410 25.21 4.61 -17.36
C LYS A 410 26.40 4.32 -16.41
N ARG A 411 26.34 4.76 -15.16
CA ARG A 411 27.38 4.57 -14.14
C ARG A 411 27.07 3.36 -13.25
N GLY A 412 25.98 2.65 -13.51
CA GLY A 412 25.53 1.51 -12.71
C GLY A 412 24.85 1.89 -11.41
N ARG A 413 24.42 3.14 -11.21
CA ARG A 413 23.56 3.50 -10.07
C ARG A 413 22.19 2.91 -10.27
N ILE A 414 21.61 2.41 -9.19
CA ILE A 414 20.29 1.80 -9.17
C ILE A 414 19.24 2.93 -9.22
N LEU A 415 18.40 2.90 -10.25
CA LEU A 415 17.30 3.85 -10.47
C LEU A 415 15.95 3.24 -10.12
N GLY A 416 15.78 1.94 -10.39
CA GLY A 416 14.56 1.22 -10.13
C GLY A 416 14.80 -0.28 -10.00
N VAL A 417 13.89 -0.92 -9.29
CA VAL A 417 13.90 -2.38 -9.05
C VAL A 417 12.47 -2.87 -9.07
N THR A 418 12.23 -3.95 -9.81
CA THR A 418 10.98 -4.72 -9.75
C THR A 418 11.33 -6.16 -9.44
N ILE A 419 10.68 -6.73 -8.43
CA ILE A 419 10.77 -8.13 -8.06
C ILE A 419 9.37 -8.70 -8.16
N VAL A 420 9.20 -9.76 -8.92
CA VAL A 420 7.96 -10.53 -8.95
C VAL A 420 8.31 -11.99 -8.65
N GLY A 421 7.70 -12.55 -7.62
CA GLY A 421 8.00 -13.91 -7.17
C GLY A 421 7.76 -14.12 -5.67
N ALA A 422 8.14 -15.28 -5.18
CA ALA A 422 8.02 -15.60 -3.76
C ALA A 422 8.86 -14.64 -2.90
N GLN A 423 8.25 -14.14 -1.83
CA GLN A 423 8.88 -13.24 -0.86
C GLN A 423 9.48 -11.95 -1.48
N ALA A 424 8.89 -11.44 -2.56
CA ALA A 424 9.37 -10.21 -3.18
C ALA A 424 9.33 -9.03 -2.20
N GLY A 425 8.33 -8.98 -1.31
CA GLY A 425 8.20 -7.98 -0.26
C GLY A 425 9.35 -7.97 0.74
N GLU A 426 9.92 -9.13 1.05
CA GLU A 426 11.09 -9.23 1.93
C GLU A 426 12.39 -8.92 1.17
N LEU A 427 12.50 -9.37 -0.07
CA LEU A 427 13.69 -9.18 -0.88
C LEU A 427 13.91 -7.72 -1.30
N ILE A 428 12.86 -6.92 -1.43
CA ILE A 428 12.97 -5.51 -1.82
C ILE A 428 13.71 -4.68 -0.77
N GLY A 429 13.75 -5.12 0.50
CA GLY A 429 14.42 -4.42 1.61
C GLY A 429 15.90 -4.14 1.36
N LEU A 430 16.64 -5.07 0.75
CA LEU A 430 18.03 -4.87 0.33
C LEU A 430 18.16 -3.68 -0.63
N TRP A 431 17.23 -3.58 -1.57
CA TRP A 431 17.23 -2.56 -2.60
C TRP A 431 16.76 -1.20 -2.08
N CYS A 432 15.85 -1.17 -1.10
CA CYS A 432 15.52 0.05 -0.36
C CYS A 432 16.76 0.66 0.27
N LEU A 433 17.59 -0.14 0.95
CA LEU A 433 18.85 0.30 1.52
C LEU A 433 19.83 0.77 0.43
N ALA A 434 19.98 -0.02 -0.64
CA ALA A 434 20.90 0.29 -1.74
C ALA A 434 20.56 1.63 -2.42
N VAL A 435 19.29 1.86 -2.73
CA VAL A 435 18.81 3.12 -3.36
C VAL A 435 18.98 4.29 -2.39
N GLN A 436 18.59 4.13 -1.12
CA GLN A 436 18.70 5.18 -0.10
C GLN A 436 20.15 5.60 0.13
N GLN A 437 21.08 4.66 0.11
CA GLN A 437 22.53 4.91 0.25
C GLN A 437 23.21 5.22 -1.10
N ARG A 438 22.44 5.31 -2.19
CA ARG A 438 22.94 5.59 -3.55
C ARG A 438 24.03 4.63 -4.01
N LEU A 439 23.92 3.36 -3.61
CA LEU A 439 24.85 2.31 -4.03
C LEU A 439 24.72 2.02 -5.52
N ALA A 440 25.79 1.49 -6.10
CA ALA A 440 25.78 0.97 -7.45
C ALA A 440 25.52 -0.54 -7.47
N VAL A 441 25.09 -1.08 -8.59
CA VAL A 441 24.86 -2.52 -8.78
C VAL A 441 26.09 -3.36 -8.42
N LYS A 442 27.32 -2.86 -8.71
CA LYS A 442 28.58 -3.53 -8.35
C LYS A 442 28.74 -3.78 -6.86
N ASP A 443 28.19 -2.88 -6.01
CA ASP A 443 28.28 -3.00 -4.56
C ASP A 443 27.42 -4.17 -4.07
N VAL A 444 26.22 -4.37 -4.68
CA VAL A 444 25.35 -5.52 -4.43
C VAL A 444 25.96 -6.81 -5.02
N ALA A 445 26.58 -6.74 -6.20
CA ALA A 445 27.28 -7.88 -6.80
C ALA A 445 28.43 -8.41 -5.93
N GLY A 446 29.08 -7.53 -5.15
CA GLY A 446 30.16 -7.87 -4.22
C GLY A 446 29.73 -8.50 -2.89
N LEU A 447 28.43 -8.56 -2.58
CA LEU A 447 27.95 -9.09 -1.30
C LEU A 447 28.21 -10.60 -1.17
N VAL A 448 28.51 -11.04 0.05
CA VAL A 448 28.49 -12.45 0.43
C VAL A 448 27.11 -12.73 1.04
N LEU A 449 26.32 -13.59 0.39
CA LEU A 449 25.00 -13.97 0.85
C LEU A 449 24.99 -15.47 1.20
N PRO A 450 24.15 -15.89 2.16
CA PRO A 450 24.00 -17.32 2.48
C PRO A 450 23.36 -18.07 1.30
N SER A 451 23.76 -19.33 1.13
CA SER A 451 23.25 -20.23 0.09
C SER A 451 22.79 -21.56 0.71
N PRO A 452 21.67 -22.18 0.26
CA PRO A 452 20.75 -21.66 -0.75
C PRO A 452 19.68 -20.74 -0.15
N THR A 453 19.50 -19.55 -0.71
CA THR A 453 18.46 -18.60 -0.30
C THR A 453 17.87 -17.86 -1.49
N LEU A 454 16.65 -17.32 -1.33
CA LEU A 454 16.05 -16.43 -2.34
C LEU A 454 16.84 -15.11 -2.50
N SER A 455 17.55 -14.66 -1.46
CA SER A 455 18.37 -13.44 -1.52
C SER A 455 19.45 -13.49 -2.60
N GLU A 456 19.93 -14.70 -2.98
CA GLU A 456 20.92 -14.86 -4.06
C GLU A 456 20.41 -14.35 -5.41
N ILE A 457 19.09 -14.31 -5.64
CA ILE A 457 18.49 -13.77 -6.86
C ILE A 457 18.92 -12.31 -7.05
N SER A 458 18.91 -11.53 -5.98
CA SER A 458 19.37 -10.13 -6.00
C SER A 458 20.85 -10.01 -6.37
N LYS A 459 21.71 -10.84 -5.80
CA LYS A 459 23.13 -10.88 -6.14
C LYS A 459 23.37 -11.33 -7.58
N ARG A 460 22.67 -12.36 -8.04
CA ARG A 460 22.79 -12.88 -9.42
C ARG A 460 22.37 -11.83 -10.45
N ALA A 461 21.25 -11.14 -10.20
CA ALA A 461 20.83 -10.02 -11.02
C ALA A 461 21.90 -8.90 -11.07
N ALA A 462 22.48 -8.56 -9.93
CA ALA A 462 23.55 -7.56 -9.87
C ALA A 462 24.83 -8.02 -10.63
N LEU A 463 25.22 -9.29 -10.51
CA LEU A 463 26.38 -9.86 -11.20
C LEU A 463 26.22 -9.83 -12.72
N SER A 464 25.00 -9.86 -13.25
CA SER A 464 24.76 -9.81 -14.70
C SER A 464 25.25 -8.51 -15.35
N VAL A 465 25.54 -7.45 -14.57
CA VAL A 465 26.18 -6.21 -15.05
C VAL A 465 27.55 -6.48 -15.70
N HIS A 466 28.22 -7.56 -15.32
CA HIS A 466 29.53 -7.94 -15.84
C HIS A 466 29.45 -8.76 -17.15
N ALA A 467 28.29 -9.29 -17.50
CA ALA A 467 28.13 -10.12 -18.71
C ALA A 467 28.58 -9.42 -20.01
N PRO A 468 28.24 -8.12 -20.26
CA PRO A 468 28.74 -7.43 -21.45
C PRO A 468 30.24 -7.21 -21.44
N LEU A 469 30.89 -7.18 -20.26
CA LEU A 469 32.35 -7.01 -20.15
C LEU A 469 33.09 -8.26 -20.66
N ALA A 470 32.58 -9.45 -20.38
CA ALA A 470 33.16 -10.71 -20.79
C ALA A 470 33.22 -10.88 -22.34
N SER A 471 32.34 -10.20 -23.08
CA SER A 471 32.31 -10.22 -24.56
C SER A 471 33.18 -9.16 -25.21
N LYS A 472 33.73 -8.17 -24.48
CA LYS A 472 34.54 -7.08 -25.05
C LYS A 472 35.89 -7.60 -25.54
N PRO A 473 36.25 -7.38 -26.84
CA PRO A 473 37.51 -7.87 -27.42
C PRO A 473 38.76 -7.38 -26.68
N GLY A 474 38.72 -6.13 -26.15
CA GLY A 474 39.83 -5.56 -25.38
C GLY A 474 40.10 -6.29 -24.07
N ILE A 475 39.03 -6.68 -23.34
CA ILE A 475 39.16 -7.43 -22.09
C ILE A 475 39.69 -8.85 -22.37
N ARG A 476 39.19 -9.50 -23.44
CA ARG A 476 39.69 -10.82 -23.88
C ARG A 476 41.15 -10.78 -24.25
N ARG A 477 41.60 -9.71 -24.94
CA ARG A 477 43.03 -9.50 -25.28
C ARG A 477 43.87 -9.28 -24.00
N LEU A 478 43.39 -8.47 -23.08
CA LEU A 478 44.06 -8.23 -21.79
C LEU A 478 44.22 -9.53 -21.00
N ILE A 479 43.15 -10.32 -20.89
CA ILE A 479 43.19 -11.64 -20.22
C ILE A 479 44.16 -12.56 -20.93
N GLY A 480 44.14 -12.61 -22.29
CA GLY A 480 45.10 -13.38 -23.10
C GLY A 480 46.55 -12.95 -22.89
N PHE A 481 46.78 -11.65 -22.65
CA PHE A 481 48.12 -11.14 -22.33
C PHE A 481 48.53 -11.56 -20.91
N LEU A 482 47.66 -11.34 -19.90
CA LEU A 482 47.94 -11.67 -18.49
C LEU A 482 48.20 -13.18 -18.29
N ARG A 483 47.54 -14.06 -19.02
CA ARG A 483 47.79 -15.51 -18.97
C ARG A 483 49.23 -15.92 -19.33
N ARG A 484 50.05 -15.03 -19.91
CA ARG A 484 51.47 -15.30 -20.21
C ARG A 484 52.37 -15.11 -18.97
N PHE A 485 51.84 -14.56 -17.87
CA PHE A 485 52.61 -14.25 -16.68
C PHE A 485 52.25 -15.10 -15.47
N GLY A 486 51.37 -16.12 -15.62
CA GLY A 486 50.97 -17.03 -14.53
C GLY A 486 49.55 -17.47 -14.62
#